data_24fea3c06aab78f0a467a56df39b0a60
#
_entry.id   24fea3c06aab78f0a467a56df39b0a60
#
_cell.length_a   1.000
_cell.length_b   1.000
_cell.length_c   1.000
_cell.angle_alpha   90.00
_cell.angle_beta   90.00
_cell.angle_gamma   90.00
#
_symmetry.space_group_name_H-M   'P 1'
#
loop_
_entity.id
_entity.type
_entity.pdbx_description
1 polymer ?
#
loop_
_entity_poly.entity_id
_entity_poly.type
_entity_poly.pdbx_seq_one_letter_code
_entity_poly.pdbx_strand_id
1 'polypeptide(L)'
;MPPTDRFVTRFAAEPPQEALPYGRWADRLRHEFLGACLRVDIDPDDGDDLGEPGDITWYPDRTWDGRTYVPATTRTAGGFELFGYVSFTPGDGDTEPDHFRAWADYTDELAEKHDDWQMDLNDEVLGGWRGEDGNVAAMTLVWGRPLVDGGAAVTAALADLAVDQCTLIESRFTLLAPDDYRGDTLDVKLWDGKENVLAAESLYADDDE
;
A
#
# COMPACT_ATOMS: atom_id res chain seq x y z
N MET A 1 -13.30 4.93 -16.12
CA MET A 1 -13.73 4.09 -14.96
C MET A 1 -13.07 2.75 -15.15
N PRO A 2 -12.44 2.16 -14.19
CA PRO A 2 -11.97 0.80 -14.34
C PRO A 2 -13.14 -0.11 -14.74
N PRO A 3 -12.87 -1.23 -15.40
CA PRO A 3 -13.94 -2.13 -15.87
C PRO A 3 -14.90 -2.45 -14.72
N THR A 4 -16.21 -2.31 -14.98
CA THR A 4 -17.23 -2.63 -13.99
C THR A 4 -17.38 -4.13 -13.76
N ASP A 5 -16.97 -4.93 -14.74
CA ASP A 5 -16.93 -6.38 -14.64
C ASP A 5 -15.60 -6.83 -14.02
N ARG A 6 -15.46 -6.63 -12.73
CA ARG A 6 -14.37 -7.27 -12.01
C ARG A 6 -14.84 -8.57 -11.41
N PHE A 7 -13.98 -9.54 -11.46
CA PHE A 7 -14.18 -10.78 -10.73
C PHE A 7 -13.90 -10.52 -9.25
N VAL A 8 -14.93 -10.12 -8.51
CA VAL A 8 -14.85 -9.98 -7.06
C VAL A 8 -14.89 -11.38 -6.47
N THR A 9 -13.72 -11.85 -6.11
CA THR A 9 -13.58 -13.13 -5.45
C THR A 9 -13.60 -12.96 -3.94
N ARG A 10 -13.52 -14.08 -3.26
CA ARG A 10 -13.18 -14.17 -1.84
C ARG A 10 -11.82 -13.55 -1.46
N PHE A 11 -11.05 -13.00 -2.40
CA PHE A 11 -9.85 -12.24 -2.13
C PHE A 11 -10.12 -10.75 -1.89
N ALA A 12 -11.23 -10.23 -2.40
CA ALA A 12 -11.48 -8.80 -2.32
C ALA A 12 -11.44 -8.32 -0.87
N ALA A 13 -10.57 -7.37 -0.62
CA ALA A 13 -10.52 -6.68 0.65
C ALA A 13 -11.77 -5.80 0.81
N GLU A 14 -12.15 -5.52 2.05
CA GLU A 14 -13.19 -4.54 2.32
C GLU A 14 -12.74 -3.15 1.84
N PRO A 15 -13.66 -2.33 1.32
CA PRO A 15 -13.32 -0.96 0.95
C PRO A 15 -12.88 -0.17 2.20
N PRO A 16 -12.12 0.93 2.03
CA PRO A 16 -11.71 1.78 3.13
C PRO A 16 -12.89 2.22 4.01
N GLN A 17 -12.72 2.12 5.31
CA GLN A 17 -13.73 2.52 6.31
C GLN A 17 -13.69 4.03 6.53
N GLU A 18 -12.48 4.59 6.56
CA GLU A 18 -12.23 6.02 6.66
C GLU A 18 -11.38 6.46 5.47
N ALA A 19 -11.61 7.67 4.98
CA ALA A 19 -10.87 8.18 3.82
C ALA A 19 -9.37 8.30 4.11
N LEU A 20 -9.03 8.87 5.25
CA LEU A 20 -7.68 8.96 5.80
C LEU A 20 -7.78 8.96 7.32
N PRO A 21 -6.75 8.59 8.08
CA PRO A 21 -6.79 8.45 9.53
C PRO A 21 -6.81 9.80 10.25
N TYR A 22 -7.89 10.54 10.07
CA TYR A 22 -8.17 11.75 10.83
C TYR A 22 -9.00 11.42 12.08
N GLY A 23 -8.88 12.21 13.11
CA GLY A 23 -9.71 12.12 14.29
C GLY A 23 -9.01 11.47 15.48
N ARG A 24 -9.80 10.83 16.35
CA ARG A 24 -9.34 10.38 17.68
C ARG A 24 -8.19 9.37 17.68
N TRP A 25 -8.00 8.66 16.57
CA TRP A 25 -6.93 7.67 16.44
C TRP A 25 -5.66 8.22 15.81
N ALA A 26 -5.66 9.42 15.27
CA ALA A 26 -4.53 10.01 14.57
C ALA A 26 -3.25 10.04 15.42
N ASP A 27 -3.34 10.45 16.67
CA ASP A 27 -2.20 10.50 17.58
C ASP A 27 -1.64 9.10 17.90
N ARG A 28 -2.54 8.12 18.04
CA ARG A 28 -2.14 6.74 18.30
C ARG A 28 -1.44 6.14 17.08
N LEU A 29 -2.02 6.28 15.90
CA LEU A 29 -1.43 5.81 14.65
C LEU A 29 -0.06 6.45 14.41
N ARG A 30 0.05 7.78 14.61
CA ARG A 30 1.31 8.49 14.54
C ARG A 30 2.36 7.91 15.49
N HIS A 31 2.01 7.68 16.74
CA HIS A 31 2.92 7.12 17.74
C HIS A 31 3.42 5.72 17.35
N GLU A 32 2.52 4.84 16.90
CA GLU A 32 2.88 3.48 16.49
C GLU A 32 3.78 3.49 15.25
N PHE A 33 3.45 4.29 14.22
CA PHE A 33 4.26 4.38 13.01
C PHE A 33 5.66 4.92 13.29
N LEU A 34 5.79 6.04 13.99
CA LEU A 34 7.09 6.59 14.35
C LEU A 34 7.89 5.62 15.23
N GLY A 35 7.22 4.88 16.12
CA GLY A 35 7.86 3.82 16.89
C GLY A 35 8.38 2.67 16.03
N ALA A 36 7.75 2.37 14.89
CA ALA A 36 8.27 1.40 13.92
C ALA A 36 9.48 1.97 13.16
N CYS A 37 9.39 3.21 12.67
CA CYS A 37 10.48 3.89 11.98
C CYS A 37 11.79 3.91 12.80
N LEU A 38 11.69 4.07 14.12
CA LEU A 38 12.86 4.05 15.01
C LEU A 38 13.50 2.67 15.18
N ARG A 39 12.89 1.61 14.68
CA ARG A 39 13.38 0.21 14.76
C ARG A 39 13.81 -0.36 13.42
N VAL A 40 13.80 0.46 12.38
CA VAL A 40 14.28 0.06 11.05
C VAL A 40 15.76 -0.24 11.14
N ASP A 41 16.15 -1.40 10.64
CA ASP A 41 17.55 -1.79 10.52
C ASP A 41 18.16 -1.07 9.33
N ILE A 42 19.22 -0.29 9.56
CA ILE A 42 19.88 0.53 8.55
C ILE A 42 21.00 -0.29 7.89
N ASP A 43 21.05 -0.26 6.56
CA ASP A 43 22.18 -0.86 5.85
C ASP A 43 23.45 -0.07 6.19
N PRO A 44 24.56 -0.74 6.57
CA PRO A 44 25.82 -0.08 6.86
C PRO A 44 26.38 0.82 5.74
N ASP A 45 25.99 0.56 4.48
CA ASP A 45 26.39 1.37 3.33
C ASP A 45 25.62 2.70 3.25
N ASP A 46 24.43 2.79 3.86
CA ASP A 46 23.59 4.01 3.94
C ASP A 46 23.97 4.93 5.12
N GLY A 47 24.92 4.51 5.95
CA GLY A 47 25.40 5.26 7.10
C GLY A 47 24.78 4.79 8.43
N ASP A 48 24.98 5.59 9.48
CA ASP A 48 24.55 5.23 10.83
C ASP A 48 23.19 5.85 11.23
N ASP A 49 22.62 6.73 10.39
CA ASP A 49 21.40 7.48 10.75
C ASP A 49 20.63 7.93 9.49
N LEU A 50 19.38 7.51 9.37
CA LEU A 50 18.46 7.94 8.30
C LEU A 50 17.99 9.39 8.48
N GLY A 51 18.21 10.00 9.62
CA GLY A 51 17.71 11.31 10.00
C GLY A 51 16.31 11.30 10.60
N GLU A 52 15.90 12.44 11.17
CA GLU A 52 14.59 12.56 11.83
C GLU A 52 13.45 12.47 10.80
N PRO A 53 12.39 11.68 11.08
CA PRO A 53 11.18 11.66 10.28
C PRO A 53 10.47 13.02 10.26
N GLY A 54 10.01 13.42 9.07
CA GLY A 54 9.21 14.63 8.87
C GLY A 54 7.72 14.41 9.05
N ASP A 55 6.92 15.12 8.25
CA ASP A 55 5.47 14.96 8.25
C ASP A 55 5.06 13.61 7.64
N ILE A 56 4.10 12.95 8.30
CA ILE A 56 3.60 11.66 7.85
C ILE A 56 2.52 11.86 6.78
N THR A 57 2.69 11.19 5.66
CA THR A 57 1.66 11.02 4.64
C THR A 57 0.91 9.73 4.91
N TRP A 58 -0.40 9.82 5.15
CA TRP A 58 -1.26 8.65 5.35
C TRP A 58 -1.98 8.28 4.06
N TYR A 59 -2.26 6.99 3.90
CA TYR A 59 -3.00 6.43 2.76
C TYR A 59 -4.32 5.82 3.24
N PRO A 60 -5.30 5.61 2.34
CA PRO A 60 -6.57 4.99 2.69
C PRO A 60 -6.37 3.63 3.36
N ASP A 61 -7.16 3.34 4.38
CA ASP A 61 -7.10 2.07 5.08
C ASP A 61 -7.67 0.90 4.26
N ARG A 62 -7.23 -0.31 4.59
CA ARG A 62 -7.79 -1.56 4.06
C ARG A 62 -7.97 -2.56 5.20
N THR A 63 -9.04 -3.33 5.14
CA THR A 63 -9.30 -4.38 6.14
C THR A 63 -9.21 -5.76 5.50
N TRP A 64 -8.47 -6.64 6.15
CA TRP A 64 -8.31 -8.04 5.78
C TRP A 64 -8.09 -8.91 7.01
N ASP A 65 -8.71 -10.09 7.03
CA ASP A 65 -8.60 -11.09 8.12
C ASP A 65 -8.84 -10.49 9.53
N GLY A 66 -9.85 -9.61 9.61
CA GLY A 66 -10.25 -8.95 10.86
C GLY A 66 -9.28 -7.87 11.37
N ARG A 67 -8.32 -7.45 10.56
CA ARG A 67 -7.40 -6.34 10.86
C ARG A 67 -7.53 -5.23 9.85
N THR A 68 -7.48 -4.00 10.32
CA THR A 68 -7.36 -2.81 9.50
C THR A 68 -5.89 -2.41 9.40
N TYR A 69 -5.47 -2.08 8.19
CA TYR A 69 -4.11 -1.65 7.83
C TYR A 69 -4.18 -0.23 7.31
N VAL A 70 -3.38 0.66 7.86
CA VAL A 70 -3.30 2.07 7.49
C VAL A 70 -1.87 2.35 7.04
N PRO A 71 -1.60 2.41 5.73
CA PRO A 71 -0.27 2.67 5.23
C PRO A 71 0.15 4.12 5.43
N ALA A 72 1.45 4.33 5.51
CA ALA A 72 2.05 5.64 5.70
C ALA A 72 3.44 5.73 5.08
N THR A 73 3.83 6.95 4.70
CA THR A 73 5.20 7.29 4.35
C THR A 73 5.64 8.57 5.08
N THR A 74 6.94 8.76 5.25
CA THR A 74 7.52 10.01 5.74
C THR A 74 8.93 10.19 5.18
N ARG A 75 9.26 11.43 4.81
CA ARG A 75 10.61 11.79 4.40
C ARG A 75 11.46 12.06 5.62
N THR A 76 12.72 11.68 5.56
CA THR A 76 13.68 11.97 6.61
C THR A 76 14.58 13.15 6.26
N ALA A 77 15.18 13.75 7.27
CA ALA A 77 16.18 14.80 7.07
C ALA A 77 17.45 14.29 6.34
N GLY A 78 17.71 12.98 6.38
CA GLY A 78 18.82 12.31 5.68
C GLY A 78 18.57 12.09 4.19
N GLY A 79 17.35 12.34 3.69
CA GLY A 79 17.00 12.20 2.27
C GLY A 79 16.50 10.81 1.90
N PHE A 80 16.08 10.02 2.88
CA PHE A 80 15.40 8.74 2.70
C PHE A 80 13.89 8.89 2.79
N GLU A 81 13.14 7.92 2.30
CA GLU A 81 11.74 7.73 2.63
C GLU A 81 11.58 6.51 3.53
N LEU A 82 10.93 6.71 4.68
CA LEU A 82 10.44 5.63 5.51
C LEU A 82 9.01 5.32 5.08
N PHE A 83 8.72 4.07 4.83
CA PHE A 83 7.41 3.58 4.41
C PHE A 83 6.97 2.41 5.28
N GLY A 84 5.67 2.17 5.35
CA GLY A 84 5.15 1.08 6.17
C GLY A 84 3.67 1.23 6.47
N TYR A 85 3.21 0.58 7.54
CA TYR A 85 1.82 0.64 7.96
C TYR A 85 1.64 0.49 9.47
N VAL A 86 0.51 0.97 9.96
CA VAL A 86 -0.02 0.60 11.27
C VAL A 86 -1.23 -0.31 11.07
N SER A 87 -1.31 -1.40 11.81
CA SER A 87 -2.47 -2.28 11.79
C SER A 87 -3.05 -2.46 13.20
N PHE A 88 -4.35 -2.70 13.26
CA PHE A 88 -5.09 -2.91 14.50
C PHE A 88 -6.32 -3.78 14.26
N THR A 89 -6.85 -4.36 15.34
CA THR A 89 -8.16 -5.00 15.32
C THR A 89 -9.21 -3.91 15.55
N PRO A 90 -10.14 -3.67 14.60
CA PRO A 90 -11.20 -2.68 14.81
C PRO A 90 -12.09 -3.09 15.96
N GLY A 91 -12.55 -2.12 16.74
CA GLY A 91 -13.52 -2.37 17.78
C GLY A 91 -14.95 -2.42 17.26
N ASP A 92 -15.82 -3.15 17.93
CA ASP A 92 -17.24 -3.18 17.62
C ASP A 92 -17.94 -1.91 18.12
N GLY A 93 -18.59 -1.18 17.22
CA GLY A 93 -19.34 0.04 17.54
C GLY A 93 -18.47 1.11 18.19
N ASP A 94 -18.75 1.46 19.45
CA ASP A 94 -18.00 2.49 20.21
C ASP A 94 -16.77 1.93 20.94
N THR A 95 -16.46 0.65 20.79
CA THR A 95 -15.27 0.03 21.39
C THR A 95 -14.00 0.55 20.75
N GLU A 96 -12.97 0.78 21.56
CA GLU A 96 -11.67 1.20 21.05
C GLU A 96 -10.98 0.08 20.28
N PRO A 97 -10.27 0.41 19.16
CA PRO A 97 -9.39 -0.54 18.48
C PRO A 97 -8.29 -1.03 19.43
N ASP A 98 -7.90 -2.28 19.25
CA ASP A 98 -6.84 -2.90 20.04
C ASP A 98 -5.79 -3.62 19.17
N HIS A 99 -4.84 -4.30 19.81
CA HIS A 99 -3.79 -5.09 19.17
C HIS A 99 -3.04 -4.32 18.06
N PHE A 100 -2.71 -3.05 18.33
CA PHE A 100 -1.91 -2.24 17.42
C PHE A 100 -0.55 -2.89 17.15
N ARG A 101 -0.17 -2.89 15.88
CA ARG A 101 1.15 -3.29 15.38
C ARG A 101 1.55 -2.32 14.29
N ALA A 102 2.84 -2.05 14.19
CA ALA A 102 3.38 -1.25 13.11
C ALA A 102 4.65 -1.90 12.58
N TRP A 103 4.81 -1.78 11.28
CA TRP A 103 5.98 -2.16 10.53
C TRP A 103 6.42 -0.98 9.67
N ALA A 104 7.71 -0.82 9.48
CA ALA A 104 8.30 0.17 8.60
C ALA A 104 9.62 -0.34 8.04
N ASP A 105 9.95 0.17 6.88
CA ASP A 105 11.23 0.02 6.20
C ASP A 105 11.61 1.35 5.57
N TYR A 106 12.73 1.42 4.84
CA TYR A 106 13.20 2.64 4.20
C TYR A 106 13.71 2.38 2.77
N THR A 107 13.77 3.45 2.00
CA THR A 107 14.38 3.46 0.69
C THR A 107 15.07 4.80 0.42
N ASP A 108 16.11 4.79 -0.39
CA ASP A 108 16.71 5.98 -1.00
C ASP A 108 16.19 6.23 -2.42
N GLU A 109 15.43 5.27 -2.98
CA GLU A 109 14.72 5.38 -4.24
C GLU A 109 13.51 6.32 -4.09
N LEU A 110 13.69 7.55 -4.49
CA LEU A 110 12.69 8.60 -4.32
C LEU A 110 12.08 8.97 -5.66
N ALA A 111 10.77 9.07 -5.74
CA ALA A 111 10.06 9.39 -6.99
C ALA A 111 10.59 10.64 -7.72
N GLU A 112 11.09 11.63 -7.00
CA GLU A 112 11.71 12.82 -7.60
C GLU A 112 13.08 12.59 -8.27
N LYS A 113 13.68 11.41 -8.08
CA LYS A 113 14.92 11.01 -8.75
C LYS A 113 14.65 10.24 -10.05
N HIS A 114 13.40 9.91 -10.33
CA HIS A 114 12.98 9.04 -11.43
C HIS A 114 11.92 9.73 -12.29
N ASP A 115 12.36 10.47 -13.30
CA ASP A 115 11.47 11.22 -14.22
C ASP A 115 10.57 10.31 -15.08
N ASP A 116 10.89 9.05 -15.18
CA ASP A 116 10.17 8.02 -15.94
C ASP A 116 9.11 7.28 -15.13
N TRP A 117 9.13 7.38 -13.82
CA TRP A 117 8.09 6.77 -12.98
C TRP A 117 6.74 7.44 -13.19
N GLN A 118 5.71 6.62 -13.32
CA GLN A 118 4.34 7.09 -13.49
C GLN A 118 3.50 6.93 -12.23
N MET A 119 3.94 6.05 -11.33
CA MET A 119 3.38 5.85 -10.00
C MET A 119 4.51 5.72 -8.98
N ASP A 120 4.28 6.23 -7.80
CA ASP A 120 5.13 6.06 -6.62
C ASP A 120 4.48 4.97 -5.77
N LEU A 121 5.09 3.79 -5.73
CA LEU A 121 4.51 2.57 -5.16
C LEU A 121 5.34 2.07 -3.99
N ASN A 122 4.65 1.60 -2.98
CA ASN A 122 5.20 0.79 -1.89
C ASN A 122 4.34 -0.46 -1.73
N ASP A 123 4.93 -1.56 -1.31
CA ASP A 123 4.21 -2.78 -1.01
C ASP A 123 4.76 -3.54 0.19
N GLU A 124 3.96 -4.44 0.75
CA GLU A 124 4.36 -5.33 1.83
C GLU A 124 3.46 -6.57 1.89
N VAL A 125 4.07 -7.71 2.08
CA VAL A 125 3.36 -8.99 2.25
C VAL A 125 2.82 -9.10 3.68
N LEU A 126 1.51 -9.06 3.83
CA LEU A 126 0.84 -9.16 5.14
C LEU A 126 0.69 -10.59 5.65
N GLY A 127 0.65 -11.55 4.73
CA GLY A 127 0.46 -12.97 5.07
C GLY A 127 0.20 -13.83 3.86
N GLY A 128 -0.18 -15.08 4.08
CA GLY A 128 -0.50 -16.03 3.03
C GLY A 128 -2.00 -16.26 2.92
N TRP A 129 -2.51 -16.30 1.70
CA TRP A 129 -3.82 -16.82 1.39
C TRP A 129 -3.70 -18.22 0.80
N ARG A 130 -4.57 -19.13 1.22
CA ARG A 130 -4.59 -20.50 0.69
C ARG A 130 -5.87 -20.74 -0.11
N GLY A 131 -5.68 -20.96 -1.40
CA GLY A 131 -6.74 -21.25 -2.33
C GLY A 131 -7.13 -22.73 -2.39
N GLU A 132 -7.95 -23.03 -3.39
CA GLU A 132 -8.31 -24.40 -3.74
C GLU A 132 -7.06 -25.16 -4.25
N ASP A 133 -7.08 -26.50 -4.13
CA ASP A 133 -5.99 -27.39 -4.55
C ASP A 133 -4.64 -27.13 -3.86
N GLY A 134 -4.63 -26.40 -2.73
CA GLY A 134 -3.43 -26.13 -1.95
C GLY A 134 -2.52 -25.06 -2.53
N ASN A 135 -2.96 -24.34 -3.56
CA ASN A 135 -2.25 -23.17 -4.05
C ASN A 135 -2.21 -22.06 -2.97
N VAL A 136 -1.09 -21.41 -2.85
CA VAL A 136 -0.85 -20.30 -1.90
C VAL A 136 -0.56 -19.06 -2.70
N ALA A 137 -1.05 -17.92 -2.23
CA ALA A 137 -0.69 -16.60 -2.71
C ALA A 137 -0.19 -15.77 -1.52
N ALA A 138 0.71 -14.85 -1.75
CA ALA A 138 1.00 -13.78 -0.83
C ALA A 138 -0.20 -12.81 -0.82
N MET A 139 -0.63 -12.35 0.35
CA MET A 139 -1.58 -11.23 0.46
C MET A 139 -0.77 -9.97 0.62
N THR A 140 -0.71 -9.19 -0.42
CA THR A 140 0.15 -8.01 -0.54
C THR A 140 -0.68 -6.74 -0.42
N LEU A 141 -0.26 -5.88 0.49
CA LEU A 141 -0.74 -4.51 0.64
C LEU A 141 0.10 -3.63 -0.28
N VAL A 142 -0.55 -2.90 -1.19
CA VAL A 142 0.11 -1.97 -2.10
C VAL A 142 -0.48 -0.59 -1.88
N TRP A 143 0.34 0.43 -1.71
CA TRP A 143 -0.12 1.80 -1.56
C TRP A 143 0.79 2.76 -2.31
N GLY A 144 0.24 3.90 -2.69
CA GLY A 144 1.01 4.86 -3.44
C GLY A 144 0.20 6.03 -3.95
N ARG A 145 0.82 6.76 -4.84
CA ARG A 145 0.23 7.93 -5.51
C ARG A 145 0.59 7.94 -6.99
N PRO A 146 -0.32 8.42 -7.85
CA PRO A 146 0.03 8.74 -9.23
C PRO A 146 1.04 9.89 -9.29
N LEU A 147 1.98 9.79 -10.23
CA LEU A 147 2.90 10.86 -10.63
C LEU A 147 2.44 11.53 -11.93
N VAL A 148 1.42 10.95 -12.59
CA VAL A 148 0.78 11.51 -13.79
C VAL A 148 -0.61 12.05 -13.45
N ASP A 149 -1.01 13.12 -14.12
CA ASP A 149 -2.30 13.76 -13.92
C ASP A 149 -3.46 12.98 -14.55
N GLY A 150 -4.67 13.20 -14.00
CA GLY A 150 -5.92 12.71 -14.59
C GLY A 150 -6.36 11.33 -14.09
N GLY A 151 -5.63 10.73 -13.18
CA GLY A 151 -6.02 9.48 -12.54
C GLY A 151 -7.32 9.60 -11.73
N ALA A 152 -8.16 8.58 -11.80
CA ALA A 152 -9.45 8.50 -11.08
C ALA A 152 -9.54 7.26 -10.20
N ALA A 153 -8.97 6.15 -10.63
CA ALA A 153 -8.99 4.90 -9.89
C ALA A 153 -7.76 4.05 -10.20
N VAL A 154 -7.46 3.12 -9.30
CA VAL A 154 -6.36 2.15 -9.45
C VAL A 154 -6.93 0.74 -9.29
N THR A 155 -6.39 -0.19 -10.07
CA THR A 155 -6.71 -1.63 -9.95
C THR A 155 -5.45 -2.43 -9.72
N ALA A 156 -5.59 -3.46 -8.89
CA ALA A 156 -4.66 -4.58 -8.84
C ALA A 156 -5.19 -5.69 -9.77
N ALA A 157 -4.36 -6.21 -10.64
CA ALA A 157 -4.71 -7.29 -11.56
C ALA A 157 -3.73 -8.45 -11.42
N LEU A 158 -4.26 -9.67 -11.44
CA LEU A 158 -3.50 -10.91 -11.43
C LEU A 158 -3.94 -11.74 -12.63
N ALA A 159 -3.02 -12.14 -13.49
CA ALA A 159 -3.34 -12.82 -14.76
C ALA A 159 -4.44 -12.08 -15.56
N ASP A 160 -4.30 -10.76 -15.74
CA ASP A 160 -5.26 -9.88 -16.42
C ASP A 160 -6.65 -9.74 -15.76
N LEU A 161 -6.88 -10.34 -14.60
CA LEU A 161 -8.11 -10.21 -13.84
C LEU A 161 -7.97 -9.17 -12.73
N ALA A 162 -8.81 -8.14 -12.74
CA ALA A 162 -8.84 -7.20 -11.62
C ALA A 162 -9.32 -7.90 -10.35
N VAL A 163 -8.45 -8.02 -9.37
CA VAL A 163 -8.70 -8.68 -8.08
C VAL A 163 -9.01 -7.69 -6.96
N ASP A 164 -8.54 -6.47 -7.07
CA ASP A 164 -8.91 -5.36 -6.20
C ASP A 164 -8.94 -4.04 -6.96
N GLN A 165 -9.64 -3.04 -6.43
CA GLN A 165 -9.68 -1.69 -6.97
C GLN A 165 -10.03 -0.67 -5.90
N CYS A 166 -9.56 0.56 -6.10
CA CYS A 166 -9.98 1.71 -5.31
C CYS A 166 -10.06 2.99 -6.16
N THR A 167 -10.84 3.96 -5.71
CA THR A 167 -10.77 5.33 -6.21
C THR A 167 -9.64 6.06 -5.52
N LEU A 168 -9.09 7.07 -6.18
CA LEU A 168 -8.10 7.94 -5.53
C LEU A 168 -8.78 8.79 -4.45
N ILE A 169 -8.16 8.86 -3.28
CA ILE A 169 -8.53 9.73 -2.16
C ILE A 169 -7.37 10.70 -1.94
N GLU A 170 -7.58 11.98 -2.20
CA GLU A 170 -6.53 13.01 -2.14
C GLU A 170 -5.26 12.59 -2.93
N SER A 171 -5.46 12.06 -4.15
CA SER A 171 -4.41 11.53 -5.04
C SER A 171 -3.60 10.38 -4.44
N ARG A 172 -4.20 9.57 -3.55
CA ARG A 172 -3.59 8.40 -2.92
C ARG A 172 -4.49 7.19 -3.07
N PHE A 173 -3.89 6.02 -3.00
CA PHE A 173 -4.63 4.76 -3.06
C PHE A 173 -4.00 3.70 -2.16
N THR A 174 -4.79 2.69 -1.84
CA THR A 174 -4.34 1.47 -1.19
C THR A 174 -5.11 0.30 -1.78
N LEU A 175 -4.37 -0.72 -2.18
CA LEU A 175 -4.91 -1.98 -2.69
C LEU A 175 -4.48 -3.11 -1.75
N LEU A 176 -5.26 -4.17 -1.74
CA LEU A 176 -4.93 -5.40 -1.03
C LEU A 176 -5.33 -6.59 -1.90
N ALA A 177 -4.36 -7.32 -2.38
CA ALA A 177 -4.58 -8.33 -3.40
C ALA A 177 -3.68 -9.56 -3.20
N PRO A 178 -4.11 -10.74 -3.67
CA PRO A 178 -3.21 -11.88 -3.76
C PRO A 178 -2.14 -11.62 -4.82
N ASP A 179 -0.94 -12.04 -4.53
CA ASP A 179 0.23 -11.94 -5.39
C ASP A 179 0.99 -13.26 -5.42
N ASP A 180 1.88 -13.45 -6.39
CA ASP A 180 2.64 -14.70 -6.61
C ASP A 180 1.72 -15.94 -6.60
N TYR A 181 0.62 -15.87 -7.35
CA TYR A 181 -0.33 -16.96 -7.45
C TYR A 181 -0.19 -17.70 -8.77
N ARG A 182 0.30 -18.94 -8.72
CA ARG A 182 0.54 -19.80 -9.88
C ARG A 182 1.58 -19.26 -10.86
N GLY A 183 2.50 -18.43 -10.39
CA GLY A 183 3.53 -17.80 -11.21
C GLY A 183 3.09 -16.50 -11.90
N ASP A 184 1.87 -16.04 -11.62
CA ASP A 184 1.43 -14.71 -12.03
C ASP A 184 1.77 -13.70 -10.93
N THR A 185 2.30 -12.56 -11.32
CA THR A 185 2.62 -11.42 -10.45
C THR A 185 1.56 -10.34 -10.54
N LEU A 186 1.54 -9.47 -9.54
CA LEU A 186 0.54 -8.43 -9.43
C LEU A 186 0.87 -7.21 -10.30
N ASP A 187 -0.05 -6.84 -11.19
CA ASP A 187 -0.02 -5.60 -11.96
C ASP A 187 -0.86 -4.52 -11.28
N VAL A 188 -0.32 -3.32 -11.18
CA VAL A 188 -1.04 -2.12 -10.73
C VAL A 188 -1.32 -1.22 -11.91
N LYS A 189 -2.59 -0.85 -12.16
CA LYS A 189 -3.00 -0.02 -13.30
C LYS A 189 -3.76 1.21 -12.83
N LEU A 190 -3.31 2.38 -13.26
CA LEU A 190 -3.97 3.66 -13.07
C LEU A 190 -4.94 3.93 -14.23
N TRP A 191 -6.14 4.36 -13.92
CA TRP A 191 -7.21 4.63 -14.88
C TRP A 191 -7.68 6.07 -14.79
N ASP A 192 -8.01 6.67 -15.94
CA ASP A 192 -8.72 7.94 -15.99
C ASP A 192 -10.24 7.75 -15.79
N GLY A 193 -10.99 8.87 -15.74
CA GLY A 193 -12.45 8.85 -15.64
C GLY A 193 -13.17 8.36 -16.90
N LYS A 194 -12.45 7.99 -17.99
CA LYS A 194 -12.98 7.52 -19.27
C LYS A 194 -12.58 6.07 -19.58
N GLU A 195 -12.07 5.36 -18.58
CA GLU A 195 -11.63 3.95 -18.69
C GLU A 195 -10.36 3.74 -19.54
N ASN A 196 -9.52 4.77 -19.71
CA ASN A 196 -8.22 4.60 -20.32
C ASN A 196 -7.17 4.33 -19.25
N VAL A 197 -6.24 3.41 -19.53
CA VAL A 197 -5.05 3.19 -18.68
C VAL A 197 -4.10 4.36 -18.91
N LEU A 198 -3.69 5.00 -17.82
CA LEU A 198 -2.72 6.09 -17.82
C LEU A 198 -1.32 5.59 -17.49
N ALA A 199 -1.23 4.59 -16.61
CA ALA A 199 0.00 3.97 -16.17
C ALA A 199 -0.24 2.49 -15.82
N ALA A 200 0.79 1.67 -15.93
CA ALA A 200 0.79 0.28 -15.50
C ALA A 200 2.18 -0.10 -15.02
N GLU A 201 2.26 -0.68 -13.82
CA GLU A 201 3.48 -1.16 -13.18
C GLU A 201 3.26 -2.61 -12.74
N SER A 202 4.28 -3.46 -12.89
CA SER A 202 4.32 -4.78 -12.29
C SER A 202 5.22 -4.73 -11.07
N LEU A 203 4.78 -5.24 -9.92
CA LEU A 203 5.55 -5.18 -8.67
C LEU A 203 6.88 -5.95 -8.73
N TYR A 204 7.01 -6.88 -9.69
CA TYR A 204 8.19 -7.74 -9.86
C TYR A 204 8.65 -7.80 -11.33
N ALA A 205 8.52 -6.70 -12.06
CA ALA A 205 9.20 -6.63 -13.34
C ALA A 205 10.70 -6.64 -13.05
N ASP A 206 11.35 -7.75 -13.40
CA ASP A 206 12.81 -7.80 -13.36
C ASP A 206 13.35 -6.62 -14.19
N ASP A 207 14.19 -5.80 -13.58
CA ASP A 207 14.99 -4.77 -14.25
C ASP A 207 16.07 -5.43 -15.16
N ASP A 208 15.68 -6.50 -15.86
CA ASP A 208 16.53 -7.21 -16.82
C ASP A 208 16.27 -6.69 -18.24
N GLU A 209 16.81 -5.49 -18.55
CA GLU A 209 17.43 -5.20 -19.88
C GLU A 209 18.29 -3.93 -19.88
#